data_891e7d406469ef9b2470a539e1417db1
#
_entry.id   891e7d406469ef9b2470a539e1417db1
#
_cell.length_a   1.000
_cell.length_b   1.000
_cell.length_c   1.000
_cell.angle_alpha   90.00
_cell.angle_beta   90.00
_cell.angle_gamma   90.00
#
_symmetry.space_group_name_H-M   'P 1'
#
loop_
_entity.id
_entity.type
_entity.pdbx_description
1 polymer ?
#
loop_
_entity_poly.entity_id
_entity_poly.type
_entity_poly.pdbx_seq_one_letter_code
_entity_poly.pdbx_strand_id
1 'polypeptide(L)' 'MKLVVDAASQRVLGAHMIGPEAGEILQGIAVAVKLGATKAQFDATIGIHPTAAEEFVTMREAASP' A
#
# COMPACT_ATOMS: atom_id res chain seq x y z
N MET A 1 -9.23 1.52 2.17
CA MET A 1 -7.94 1.02 1.66
C MET A 1 -7.39 -0.07 2.58
N LYS A 2 -6.72 -1.04 2.01
CA LYS A 2 -6.14 -2.13 2.78
C LYS A 2 -4.87 -2.64 2.10
N LEU A 3 -3.84 -2.92 2.91
CA LEU A 3 -2.66 -3.66 2.50
C LEU A 3 -2.64 -5.00 3.22
N VAL A 4 -2.30 -6.06 2.51
CA VAL A 4 -2.07 -7.38 3.09
C VAL A 4 -0.57 -7.62 3.06
N VAL A 5 0.01 -7.84 4.25
CA VAL A 5 1.46 -7.94 4.43
C VAL A 5 1.81 -9.31 5.00
N ASP A 6 2.79 -9.98 4.42
CA ASP A 6 3.29 -11.25 4.94
C ASP A 6 4.05 -11.00 6.25
N ALA A 7 3.63 -11.69 7.32
CA ALA A 7 4.18 -11.45 8.65
C ALA A 7 5.67 -11.78 8.75
N ALA A 8 6.13 -12.80 8.04
CA ALA A 8 7.52 -13.23 8.11
C ALA A 8 8.45 -12.36 7.24
N SER A 9 8.10 -12.17 5.98
CA SER A 9 8.95 -11.43 5.03
C SER A 9 8.69 -9.94 5.01
N GLN A 10 7.54 -9.51 5.53
CA GLN A 10 7.06 -8.13 5.44
C GLN A 10 6.77 -7.66 4.01
N ARG A 11 6.73 -8.58 3.06
CA ARG A 11 6.36 -8.24 1.68
C ARG A 11 4.88 -7.89 1.61
N VAL A 12 4.56 -6.89 0.82
CA VAL A 12 3.18 -6.52 0.54
C VAL A 12 2.64 -7.50 -0.50
N LEU A 13 1.67 -8.32 -0.10
CA LEU A 13 1.08 -9.36 -0.94
C LEU A 13 -0.16 -8.89 -1.69
N GLY A 14 -0.81 -7.86 -1.19
CA GLY A 14 -2.02 -7.36 -1.82
C GLY A 14 -2.33 -5.94 -1.40
N ALA A 15 -3.06 -5.24 -2.26
CA ALA A 15 -3.53 -3.89 -2.01
C ALA A 15 -4.98 -3.79 -2.49
N HIS A 16 -5.83 -3.16 -1.69
CA HIS A 16 -7.25 -3.07 -1.95
C HIS A 16 -7.74 -1.66 -1.72
N MET A 17 -8.61 -1.20 -2.61
CA MET A 17 -9.18 0.13 -2.49
C MET A 17 -10.58 0.16 -3.09
N ILE A 18 -11.50 0.86 -2.42
CA ILE A 18 -12.80 1.21 -2.96
C ILE A 18 -12.90 2.73 -2.90
N GLY A 19 -13.27 3.36 -4.01
CA GLY A 19 -13.41 4.80 -4.07
C GLY A 19 -13.09 5.38 -5.43
N PRO A 20 -13.20 6.71 -5.58
CA PRO A 20 -12.85 7.39 -6.82
C PRO A 20 -11.40 7.11 -7.20
N GLU A 21 -11.19 6.84 -8.48
CA GLU A 21 -9.85 6.60 -9.06
C GLU A 21 -9.13 5.36 -8.52
N ALA A 22 -9.84 4.44 -7.86
CA ALA A 22 -9.21 3.25 -7.28
C ALA A 22 -8.42 2.45 -8.31
N GLY A 23 -8.94 2.28 -9.52
CA GLY A 23 -8.23 1.55 -10.58
C GLY A 23 -6.94 2.23 -10.99
N GLU A 24 -6.96 3.56 -11.15
CA GLU A 24 -5.78 4.32 -11.52
C GLU A 24 -4.72 4.26 -10.42
N ILE A 25 -5.15 4.36 -9.18
CA ILE A 25 -4.24 4.31 -8.02
C ILE A 25 -3.63 2.92 -7.89
N LEU A 26 -4.45 1.88 -7.94
CA LEU A 26 -3.98 0.51 -7.77
C LEU A 26 -3.07 0.06 -8.91
N GLN A 27 -3.23 0.60 -10.12
CA GLN A 27 -2.33 0.26 -11.20
C GLN A 27 -0.88 0.62 -10.87
N GLY A 28 -0.67 1.77 -10.25
CA GLY A 28 0.67 2.17 -9.79
C GLY A 28 1.17 1.31 -8.64
N ILE A 29 0.30 1.04 -7.67
CA ILE A 29 0.65 0.18 -6.52
C ILE A 29 0.99 -1.25 -6.98
N ALA A 30 0.31 -1.74 -8.00
CA ALA A 30 0.55 -3.08 -8.54
C ALA A 30 2.01 -3.29 -8.97
N VAL A 31 2.65 -2.26 -9.49
CA VAL A 31 4.06 -2.33 -9.88
C VAL A 31 4.94 -2.63 -8.66
N ALA A 32 4.70 -1.95 -7.55
CA ALA A 32 5.44 -2.17 -6.31
C ALA A 32 5.21 -3.59 -5.77
N VAL A 33 3.96 -4.05 -5.78
CA VAL A 33 3.62 -5.40 -5.33
C VAL A 33 4.32 -6.44 -6.22
N LYS A 34 4.30 -6.25 -7.52
CA LYS A 34 4.94 -7.16 -8.47
C LYS A 34 6.44 -7.27 -8.24
N LEU A 35 7.08 -6.16 -7.90
CA LEU A 35 8.51 -6.12 -7.62
C LEU A 35 8.88 -6.67 -6.24
N GLY A 36 7.90 -7.03 -5.44
CA GLY A 36 8.13 -7.62 -4.12
C GLY A 36 8.46 -6.61 -3.03
N ALA A 37 7.94 -5.39 -3.14
CA ALA A 37 8.19 -4.36 -2.15
C ALA A 37 7.73 -4.77 -0.76
N THR A 38 8.49 -4.37 0.26
CA THR A 38 8.16 -4.62 1.66
C THR A 38 7.34 -3.48 2.24
N LYS A 39 6.71 -3.75 3.39
CA LYS A 39 5.98 -2.70 4.12
C LYS A 39 6.92 -1.55 4.50
N ALA A 40 8.16 -1.85 4.88
CA ALA A 40 9.15 -0.83 5.20
C ALA A 40 9.44 0.07 3.99
N GLN A 41 9.48 -0.50 2.79
CA GLN A 41 9.68 0.28 1.57
C GLN A 41 8.48 1.18 1.26
N PHE A 42 7.26 0.69 1.50
CA PHE A 42 6.06 1.51 1.39
C PHE A 42 6.12 2.68 2.40
N ASP A 43 6.46 2.37 3.65
CA ASP A 43 6.53 3.39 4.70
C ASP A 43 7.61 4.44 4.46
N ALA A 44 8.69 4.06 3.77
CA ALA A 44 9.78 4.98 3.43
C ALA A 44 9.47 5.85 2.22
N THR A 45 8.42 5.55 1.48
CA THR A 45 8.02 6.32 0.30
C THR A 45 7.30 7.60 0.73
N ILE A 46 7.70 8.72 0.15
CA ILE A 46 7.06 10.01 0.44
C ILE A 46 5.68 10.05 -0.22
N GLY A 47 4.65 10.32 0.58
CA GLY A 47 3.30 10.50 0.06
C GLY A 47 3.14 11.87 -0.59
N ILE A 48 2.37 11.91 -1.66
CA ILE A 48 2.01 13.18 -2.31
C ILE A 48 0.77 13.72 -1.62
N HIS A 49 0.92 14.84 -0.95
CA HIS A 49 -0.18 15.45 -0.20
C HIS A 49 -0.75 16.68 -0.94
N PRO A 50 -2.08 16.82 -1.06
CA PRO A 50 -3.08 15.88 -0.59
C PRO A 50 -3.50 14.92 -1.70
N THR A 51 -3.40 13.62 -1.48
CA THR A 51 -3.94 12.60 -2.40
C THR A 51 -4.52 11.44 -1.60
N ALA A 52 -5.50 10.75 -2.17
CA ALA A 52 -6.03 9.55 -1.55
C ALA A 52 -4.97 8.43 -1.51
N ALA A 53 -4.14 8.35 -2.54
CA ALA A 53 -3.12 7.31 -2.66
C ALA A 53 -2.07 7.37 -1.56
N GLU A 54 -1.83 8.52 -0.94
CA GLU A 54 -0.82 8.66 0.09
C GLU A 54 -1.08 7.74 1.29
N GLU A 55 -2.33 7.35 1.52
CA GLU A 55 -2.64 6.42 2.62
C GLU A 55 -1.89 5.10 2.50
N PHE A 56 -1.59 4.64 1.29
CA PHE A 56 -0.85 3.40 1.12
C PHE A 56 0.57 3.46 1.68
N VAL A 57 1.12 4.64 1.87
CA VAL A 57 2.47 4.83 2.43
C VAL A 57 2.46 5.45 3.83
N THR A 58 1.28 5.72 4.38
CA THR A 58 1.13 6.32 5.71
C THR A 58 0.49 5.41 6.75
N MET A 59 -0.01 4.24 6.35
CA MET A 59 -0.55 3.27 7.31
C MET A 59 0.55 2.71 8.19
N ARG A 60 0.36 2.78 9.52
CA ARG A 60 1.40 2.37 10.48
C ARG A 60 0.98 1.23 11.37
N GLU A 61 -0.32 1.04 11.59
CA GLU A 61 -0.83 0.03 12.51
C GLU A 61 -1.57 -1.07 11.78
N ALA A 62 -1.31 -2.31 12.18
CA ALA A 62 -2.07 -3.44 11.67
C ALA A 62 -3.49 -3.40 12.22
N ALA A 63 -4.45 -3.82 11.43
CA ALA A 63 -5.83 -3.94 11.89
C ALA A 63 -5.92 -5.03 12.97
N SER A 64 -6.74 -4.78 13.99
CA SER A 64 -6.99 -5.79 15.02
C SER A 64 -7.78 -6.95 14.42
N PRO A 65 -7.42 -8.19 14.79
CA PRO A 65 -8.19 -9.36 14.35
C PRO A 65 -9.60 -9.37 14.92
#